data_ce035ae87c978a08db1e043f394fd392
#
_entry.id   ce035ae87c978a08db1e043f394fd392
#
_cell.length_a   1.000
_cell.length_b   1.000
_cell.length_c   1.000
_cell.angle_alpha   90.00
_cell.angle_beta   90.00
_cell.angle_gamma   90.00
#
_symmetry.space_group_name_H-M   'P 1'
#
loop_
_entity.id
_entity.type
_entity.pdbx_description
1 polymer ?
#
loop_
_entity_poly.entity_id
_entity_poly.type
_entity_poly.pdbx_seq_one_letter_code
_entity_poly.pdbx_strand_id
1 'polypeptide(L)'
;MKFGGTSVGTPQRMKDVAALVTKSGQPVFVVLSAMSGTTNSLVEISDYLYKKNPDGAHEVINMLERKYMRHVNELLEDEENRNQMVTFLKEEFNYLRSFTKELFTSFEEKSIVAQGEILSTNMMVSYMKEQGINAVLLNALDFMRTDKNAEPDPIYIKQKLTAIIDSYRSEGEEVSGERSHSDDSNLSPLTPHSSPQVFITQGFICRNAYGEVDNLLRGGSDYTASLIGAAIGAEEIQIWTDIDGMHNNDPRIVDKTQPVHQLQFEEAAELAYFGAKILHPTCVQPAKYAGIPVRLLNTMQPDAEGTTISNTTEYGKIKAVAAKDNITAIKIKSSRMLLATGFLRKVFEIFESYQTPIDMVCTSEVGVSMSIDNSSHLGEIMDELKKYGTVTVDTGMCIICVVGDLDWSNIGFETRVMDAMKDVPVRMISYGGSNYNISFLIREEDKKRALQSLSDNLFS
;
A
#
# COMPACT_ATOMS: atom_id res chain seq x y z
N MET A 1 -7.00 -4.66 -11.10
CA MET A 1 -6.14 -5.62 -10.37
C MET A 1 -4.78 -4.98 -10.06
N LYS A 2 -4.25 -5.17 -8.85
CA LYS A 2 -2.88 -4.74 -8.51
C LYS A 2 -2.07 -5.95 -8.04
N PHE A 3 -0.84 -6.05 -8.52
CA PHE A 3 0.07 -7.13 -8.11
C PHE A 3 1.32 -6.56 -7.45
N GLY A 4 1.64 -7.10 -6.27
CA GLY A 4 2.83 -6.73 -5.51
C GLY A 4 4.13 -7.28 -6.10
N GLY A 5 5.28 -6.81 -5.63
CA GLY A 5 6.58 -7.22 -6.13
C GLY A 5 6.88 -8.72 -5.96
N THR A 6 6.34 -9.35 -4.93
CA THR A 6 6.41 -10.81 -4.75
C THR A 6 5.62 -11.56 -5.81
N SER A 7 4.48 -11.02 -6.24
CA SER A 7 3.63 -11.62 -7.29
C SER A 7 4.27 -11.58 -8.68
N VAL A 8 5.20 -10.67 -8.94
CA VAL A 8 5.92 -10.55 -10.24
C VAL A 8 7.43 -10.80 -10.09
N GLY A 9 7.87 -11.35 -8.98
CA GLY A 9 9.28 -11.47 -8.59
C GLY A 9 10.08 -12.53 -9.32
N THR A 10 9.45 -13.42 -10.10
CA THR A 10 10.12 -14.44 -10.93
C THR A 10 9.43 -14.56 -12.29
N PRO A 11 10.12 -15.08 -13.34
CA PRO A 11 9.51 -15.31 -14.65
C PRO A 11 8.23 -16.15 -14.57
N GLN A 12 8.25 -17.23 -13.78
CA GLN A 12 7.09 -18.10 -13.63
C GLN A 12 5.92 -17.34 -12.99
N ARG A 13 6.15 -16.52 -11.97
CA ARG A 13 5.10 -15.70 -11.35
C ARG A 13 4.52 -14.66 -12.31
N MET A 14 5.34 -14.07 -13.18
CA MET A 14 4.83 -13.19 -14.24
C MET A 14 3.92 -13.96 -15.21
N LYS A 15 4.28 -15.19 -15.59
CA LYS A 15 3.42 -16.08 -16.41
C LYS A 15 2.10 -16.40 -15.69
N ASP A 16 2.16 -16.73 -14.42
CA ASP A 16 0.98 -17.01 -13.59
C ASP A 16 0.05 -15.80 -13.46
N VAL A 17 0.63 -14.60 -13.25
CA VAL A 17 -0.14 -13.33 -13.22
C VAL A 17 -0.80 -13.05 -14.56
N ALA A 18 -0.12 -13.25 -15.69
CA ALA A 18 -0.70 -13.06 -17.01
C ALA A 18 -1.91 -14.01 -17.25
N ALA A 19 -1.79 -15.27 -16.86
CA ALA A 19 -2.88 -16.25 -16.91
C ALA A 19 -4.05 -15.83 -16.01
N LEU A 20 -3.78 -15.32 -14.82
CA LEU A 20 -4.78 -14.87 -13.87
C LEU A 20 -5.55 -13.64 -14.38
N VAL A 21 -4.86 -12.67 -14.95
CA VAL A 21 -5.43 -11.43 -15.50
C VAL A 21 -6.39 -11.73 -16.66
N THR A 22 -6.09 -12.74 -17.47
CA THR A 22 -6.89 -13.12 -18.66
C THR A 22 -8.00 -14.13 -18.36
N LYS A 23 -8.02 -14.71 -17.14
CA LYS A 23 -8.97 -15.79 -16.76
C LYS A 23 -10.45 -15.40 -16.94
N SER A 24 -10.82 -14.14 -16.70
CA SER A 24 -12.21 -13.68 -16.80
C SER A 24 -12.66 -13.39 -18.23
N GLY A 25 -11.74 -13.15 -19.15
CA GLY A 25 -12.05 -12.68 -20.52
C GLY A 25 -12.64 -11.25 -20.58
N GLN A 26 -12.75 -10.56 -19.46
CA GLN A 26 -13.26 -9.18 -19.38
C GLN A 26 -12.10 -8.18 -19.47
N PRO A 27 -12.35 -6.94 -19.93
CA PRO A 27 -11.33 -5.89 -19.89
C PRO A 27 -10.84 -5.63 -18.47
N VAL A 28 -9.52 -5.62 -18.27
CA VAL A 28 -8.89 -5.48 -16.94
C VAL A 28 -7.86 -4.37 -16.96
N PHE A 29 -7.86 -3.56 -15.89
CA PHE A 29 -6.78 -2.62 -15.62
C PHE A 29 -5.82 -3.21 -14.59
N VAL A 30 -4.54 -3.29 -14.93
CA VAL A 30 -3.50 -3.95 -14.14
C VAL A 30 -2.46 -2.93 -13.68
N VAL A 31 -2.25 -2.85 -12.37
CA VAL A 31 -1.21 -2.03 -11.75
C VAL A 31 -0.11 -2.96 -11.21
N LEU A 32 1.12 -2.76 -11.66
CA LEU A 32 2.26 -3.56 -11.22
C LEU A 32 3.22 -2.75 -10.34
N SER A 33 3.72 -3.40 -9.31
CA SER A 33 4.87 -2.92 -8.53
C SER A 33 6.17 -3.34 -9.20
N ALA A 34 7.29 -2.74 -8.77
CA ALA A 34 8.63 -3.25 -9.05
C ALA A 34 8.76 -4.72 -8.65
N MET A 35 9.59 -5.48 -9.34
CA MET A 35 9.95 -6.85 -8.92
C MET A 35 10.56 -6.86 -7.52
N SER A 36 10.27 -7.92 -6.75
CA SER A 36 10.78 -8.10 -5.39
C SER A 36 12.29 -7.81 -5.27
N GLY A 37 12.64 -6.97 -4.29
CA GLY A 37 14.00 -6.53 -4.00
C GLY A 37 14.54 -5.42 -4.92
N THR A 38 13.86 -5.08 -6.02
CA THR A 38 14.34 -4.03 -6.94
C THR A 38 14.30 -2.65 -6.29
N THR A 39 13.22 -2.28 -5.63
CA THR A 39 13.11 -0.98 -4.95
C THR A 39 14.21 -0.80 -3.91
N ASN A 40 14.55 -1.84 -3.14
CA ASN A 40 15.64 -1.77 -2.17
C ASN A 40 16.99 -1.51 -2.85
N SER A 41 17.27 -2.19 -3.98
CA SER A 41 18.49 -1.95 -4.76
C SER A 41 18.55 -0.53 -5.34
N LEU A 42 17.41 0.02 -5.80
CA LEU A 42 17.34 1.39 -6.32
C LEU A 42 17.55 2.43 -5.21
N VAL A 43 17.00 2.20 -4.02
CA VAL A 43 17.29 3.03 -2.84
C VAL A 43 18.75 2.94 -2.43
N GLU A 44 19.34 1.74 -2.45
CA GLU A 44 20.77 1.53 -2.15
C GLU A 44 21.68 2.28 -3.16
N ILE A 45 21.32 2.30 -4.45
CA ILE A 45 22.01 3.12 -5.46
C ILE A 45 21.96 4.61 -5.05
N SER A 46 20.78 5.12 -4.68
CA SER A 46 20.59 6.50 -4.23
C SER A 46 21.44 6.81 -2.99
N ASP A 47 21.48 5.90 -2.02
CA ASP A 47 22.30 6.03 -0.80
C ASP A 47 23.79 6.14 -1.11
N TYR A 48 24.29 5.35 -2.06
CA TYR A 48 25.68 5.47 -2.52
C TYR A 48 25.95 6.81 -3.19
N LEU A 49 25.00 7.32 -4.00
CA LEU A 49 25.15 8.62 -4.68
C LEU A 49 25.12 9.78 -3.68
N TYR A 50 24.27 9.76 -2.67
CA TYR A 50 24.30 10.74 -1.57
C TYR A 50 25.64 10.75 -0.82
N LYS A 51 26.24 9.58 -0.63
CA LYS A 51 27.57 9.42 -0.02
C LYS A 51 28.73 9.72 -0.97
N LYS A 52 28.44 10.17 -2.21
CA LYS A 52 29.43 10.43 -3.28
C LYS A 52 30.32 9.22 -3.56
N ASN A 53 29.74 8.03 -3.57
CA ASN A 53 30.38 6.76 -3.89
C ASN A 53 29.82 6.19 -5.21
N PRO A 54 30.24 6.68 -6.38
CA PRO A 54 29.75 6.20 -7.67
C PRO A 54 30.13 4.74 -7.96
N ASP A 55 31.26 4.26 -7.43
CA ASP A 55 31.70 2.87 -7.64
C ASP A 55 30.76 1.88 -6.98
N GLY A 56 30.32 2.17 -5.73
CA GLY A 56 29.31 1.37 -5.04
C GLY A 56 27.96 1.38 -5.78
N ALA A 57 27.55 2.54 -6.26
CA ALA A 57 26.33 2.67 -7.08
C ALA A 57 26.44 1.83 -8.37
N HIS A 58 27.56 1.87 -9.09
CA HIS A 58 27.81 1.07 -10.29
C HIS A 58 27.76 -0.43 -10.02
N GLU A 59 28.27 -0.89 -8.88
CA GLU A 59 28.24 -2.31 -8.51
C GLU A 59 26.80 -2.81 -8.35
N VAL A 60 25.96 -2.06 -7.64
CA VAL A 60 24.53 -2.40 -7.45
C VAL A 60 23.77 -2.34 -8.78
N ILE A 61 24.02 -1.32 -9.63
CA ILE A 61 23.43 -1.20 -10.97
C ILE A 61 23.78 -2.45 -11.81
N ASN A 62 25.05 -2.85 -11.84
CA ASN A 62 25.51 -4.00 -12.62
C ASN A 62 24.91 -5.33 -12.08
N MET A 63 24.74 -5.46 -10.77
CA MET A 63 24.08 -6.62 -10.16
C MET A 63 22.61 -6.69 -10.57
N LEU A 64 21.91 -5.55 -10.51
CA LEU A 64 20.50 -5.45 -10.87
C LEU A 64 20.29 -5.72 -12.36
N GLU A 65 21.13 -5.16 -13.24
CA GLU A 65 21.08 -5.42 -14.68
C GLU A 65 21.23 -6.92 -14.99
N ARG A 66 22.21 -7.60 -14.40
CA ARG A 66 22.39 -9.05 -14.58
C ARG A 66 21.16 -9.84 -14.13
N LYS A 67 20.51 -9.42 -13.03
CA LYS A 67 19.26 -10.02 -12.57
C LYS A 67 18.15 -9.88 -13.63
N TYR A 68 17.94 -8.69 -14.17
CA TYR A 68 16.92 -8.41 -15.17
C TYR A 68 17.19 -9.08 -16.51
N MET A 69 18.44 -9.10 -16.96
CA MET A 69 18.85 -9.83 -18.20
C MET A 69 18.54 -11.33 -18.10
N ARG A 70 18.85 -11.95 -16.95
CA ARG A 70 18.49 -13.37 -16.71
C ARG A 70 16.98 -13.54 -16.76
N HIS A 71 16.24 -12.65 -16.12
CA HIS A 71 14.77 -12.69 -16.05
C HIS A 71 14.14 -12.66 -17.42
N VAL A 72 14.58 -11.74 -18.29
CA VAL A 72 14.10 -11.61 -19.67
C VAL A 72 14.39 -12.88 -20.47
N ASN A 73 15.59 -13.45 -20.35
CA ASN A 73 15.96 -14.68 -21.05
C ASN A 73 15.13 -15.90 -20.62
N GLU A 74 14.64 -15.94 -19.38
CA GLU A 74 13.78 -17.01 -18.87
C GLU A 74 12.29 -16.74 -19.14
N LEU A 75 11.90 -15.48 -19.31
CA LEU A 75 10.51 -15.07 -19.51
C LEU A 75 10.07 -15.15 -20.96
N LEU A 76 10.91 -14.66 -21.90
CA LEU A 76 10.59 -14.50 -23.30
C LEU A 76 11.22 -15.62 -24.14
N GLU A 77 10.42 -16.29 -24.97
CA GLU A 77 10.83 -17.39 -25.83
C GLU A 77 11.16 -16.90 -27.25
N ASP A 78 10.41 -15.90 -27.75
CA ASP A 78 10.65 -15.30 -29.06
C ASP A 78 11.95 -14.47 -29.04
N GLU A 79 12.82 -14.73 -30.03
CA GLU A 79 14.17 -14.14 -30.09
C GLU A 79 14.10 -12.63 -30.42
N GLU A 80 13.21 -12.22 -31.32
CA GLU A 80 13.07 -10.82 -31.71
C GLU A 80 12.55 -9.97 -30.54
N ASN A 81 11.49 -10.43 -29.89
CA ASN A 81 10.90 -9.78 -28.72
C ASN A 81 11.90 -9.71 -27.54
N ARG A 82 12.64 -10.81 -27.31
CA ARG A 82 13.71 -10.83 -26.31
C ARG A 82 14.81 -9.82 -26.60
N ASN A 83 15.27 -9.71 -27.86
CA ASN A 83 16.30 -8.75 -28.26
C ASN A 83 15.83 -7.30 -28.11
N GLN A 84 14.57 -7.00 -28.44
CA GLN A 84 13.97 -5.69 -28.21
C GLN A 84 13.96 -5.37 -26.70
N MET A 85 13.56 -6.30 -25.86
CA MET A 85 13.53 -6.11 -24.39
C MET A 85 14.94 -5.97 -23.81
N VAL A 86 15.93 -6.72 -24.30
CA VAL A 86 17.34 -6.56 -23.89
C VAL A 86 17.88 -5.18 -24.26
N THR A 87 17.50 -4.64 -25.43
CA THR A 87 17.88 -3.28 -25.84
C THR A 87 17.27 -2.24 -24.92
N PHE A 88 15.98 -2.34 -24.63
CA PHE A 88 15.29 -1.48 -23.68
C PHE A 88 15.96 -1.53 -22.28
N LEU A 89 16.25 -2.72 -21.75
CA LEU A 89 16.92 -2.84 -20.46
C LEU A 89 18.28 -2.13 -20.45
N LYS A 90 19.08 -2.28 -21.51
CA LYS A 90 20.38 -1.59 -21.61
C LYS A 90 20.23 -0.06 -21.59
N GLU A 91 19.21 0.48 -22.24
CA GLU A 91 18.93 1.92 -22.25
C GLU A 91 18.58 2.40 -20.84
N GLU A 92 17.67 1.70 -20.13
CA GLU A 92 17.27 2.07 -18.76
C GLU A 92 18.43 1.92 -17.75
N PHE A 93 19.24 0.87 -17.85
CA PHE A 93 20.42 0.74 -16.99
C PHE A 93 21.52 1.76 -17.33
N ASN A 94 21.64 2.21 -18.58
CA ASN A 94 22.51 3.33 -18.94
C ASN A 94 21.96 4.65 -18.40
N TYR A 95 20.65 4.84 -18.40
CA TYR A 95 20.02 5.98 -17.74
C TYR A 95 20.33 6.00 -16.25
N LEU A 96 20.20 4.88 -15.53
CA LEU A 96 20.62 4.78 -14.13
C LEU A 96 22.11 5.14 -13.93
N ARG A 97 23.01 4.72 -14.84
CA ARG A 97 24.44 5.07 -14.78
C ARG A 97 24.69 6.56 -15.02
N SER A 98 23.82 7.27 -15.72
CA SER A 98 24.02 8.72 -15.97
C SER A 98 24.00 9.52 -14.67
N PHE A 99 23.22 9.14 -13.68
CA PHE A 99 23.13 9.81 -12.37
C PHE A 99 24.44 9.75 -11.55
N THR A 100 25.35 8.84 -11.87
CA THR A 100 26.65 8.76 -11.18
C THR A 100 27.61 9.90 -11.54
N LYS A 101 27.30 10.71 -12.56
CA LYS A 101 28.14 11.77 -13.10
C LYS A 101 27.69 13.18 -12.71
N GLU A 102 26.53 13.32 -12.08
CA GLU A 102 25.86 14.59 -11.84
C GLU A 102 25.72 14.90 -10.34
N LEU A 103 25.28 16.11 -10.01
CA LEU A 103 24.84 16.43 -8.66
C LEU A 103 23.57 15.62 -8.35
N PHE A 104 23.58 14.92 -7.21
CA PHE A 104 22.51 14.04 -6.80
C PHE A 104 21.65 14.71 -5.71
N THR A 105 20.37 14.79 -5.94
CA THR A 105 19.36 15.36 -5.04
C THR A 105 18.18 14.42 -4.87
N SER A 106 17.21 14.79 -4.02
CA SER A 106 15.97 14.02 -3.86
C SER A 106 15.13 13.93 -5.14
N PHE A 107 15.39 14.76 -6.12
CA PHE A 107 14.73 14.73 -7.42
C PHE A 107 15.23 13.56 -8.29
N GLU A 108 16.56 13.41 -8.38
CA GLU A 108 17.17 12.29 -9.09
C GLU A 108 16.85 10.96 -8.40
N GLU A 109 16.79 10.94 -7.07
CA GLU A 109 16.39 9.75 -6.29
C GLU A 109 15.01 9.24 -6.73
N LYS A 110 14.01 10.12 -6.85
CA LYS A 110 12.66 9.72 -7.28
C LYS A 110 12.67 9.13 -8.70
N SER A 111 13.49 9.70 -9.59
CA SER A 111 13.67 9.20 -10.96
C SER A 111 14.35 7.83 -11.01
N ILE A 112 15.32 7.58 -10.13
CA ILE A 112 15.94 6.26 -9.95
C ILE A 112 14.94 5.24 -9.43
N VAL A 113 14.24 5.56 -8.35
CA VAL A 113 13.30 4.62 -7.72
C VAL A 113 12.15 4.26 -8.65
N ALA A 114 11.71 5.18 -9.51
CA ALA A 114 10.65 4.94 -10.50
C ALA A 114 11.01 3.85 -11.53
N GLN A 115 12.31 3.57 -11.74
CA GLN A 115 12.73 2.57 -12.73
C GLN A 115 12.24 1.15 -12.39
N GLY A 116 12.00 0.84 -11.13
CA GLY A 116 11.54 -0.48 -10.72
C GLY A 116 10.23 -0.89 -11.37
N GLU A 117 9.24 -0.01 -11.36
CA GLU A 117 7.92 -0.22 -11.96
C GLU A 117 7.96 -0.13 -13.48
N ILE A 118 8.79 0.76 -14.04
CA ILE A 118 8.98 0.89 -15.48
C ILE A 118 9.54 -0.42 -16.06
N LEU A 119 10.55 -0.99 -15.44
CA LEU A 119 11.15 -2.25 -15.87
C LEU A 119 10.16 -3.41 -15.79
N SER A 120 9.43 -3.57 -14.68
CA SER A 120 8.51 -4.69 -14.47
C SER A 120 7.32 -4.66 -15.43
N THR A 121 6.74 -3.48 -15.68
CA THR A 121 5.58 -3.32 -16.56
C THR A 121 5.92 -3.56 -18.03
N ASN A 122 7.08 -3.08 -18.49
CA ASN A 122 7.53 -3.33 -19.85
C ASN A 122 7.78 -4.82 -20.11
N MET A 123 8.40 -5.55 -19.17
CA MET A 123 8.57 -7.00 -19.29
C MET A 123 7.23 -7.74 -19.35
N MET A 124 6.26 -7.35 -18.52
CA MET A 124 4.94 -7.99 -18.51
C MET A 124 4.20 -7.76 -19.82
N VAL A 125 4.19 -6.54 -20.36
CA VAL A 125 3.56 -6.22 -21.63
C VAL A 125 4.23 -6.98 -22.78
N SER A 126 5.57 -7.06 -22.80
CA SER A 126 6.33 -7.81 -23.79
C SER A 126 5.93 -9.29 -23.78
N TYR A 127 5.88 -9.90 -22.59
CA TYR A 127 5.44 -11.30 -22.44
C TYR A 127 3.99 -11.50 -22.89
N MET A 128 3.05 -10.63 -22.46
CA MET A 128 1.65 -10.76 -22.87
C MET A 128 1.47 -10.66 -24.39
N LYS A 129 2.17 -9.74 -25.06
CA LYS A 129 2.17 -9.62 -26.51
C LYS A 129 2.68 -10.89 -27.20
N GLU A 130 3.76 -11.48 -26.67
CA GLU A 130 4.28 -12.76 -27.17
C GLU A 130 3.26 -13.88 -27.06
N GLN A 131 2.43 -13.87 -26.02
CA GLN A 131 1.33 -14.83 -25.84
C GLN A 131 0.05 -14.49 -26.66
N GLY A 132 0.11 -13.48 -27.53
CA GLY A 132 -1.03 -13.04 -28.33
C GLY A 132 -2.13 -12.32 -27.52
N ILE A 133 -1.85 -11.90 -26.30
CA ILE A 133 -2.77 -11.14 -25.45
C ILE A 133 -2.73 -9.67 -25.88
N ASN A 134 -3.90 -9.10 -26.21
CA ASN A 134 -4.01 -7.67 -26.54
C ASN A 134 -3.84 -6.81 -25.29
N ALA A 135 -2.59 -6.56 -24.92
CA ALA A 135 -2.17 -5.77 -23.76
C ALA A 135 -1.50 -4.47 -24.18
N VAL A 136 -1.86 -3.37 -23.51
CA VAL A 136 -1.32 -2.03 -23.75
C VAL A 136 -0.71 -1.49 -22.48
N LEU A 137 0.51 -0.92 -22.60
CA LEU A 137 1.16 -0.18 -21.54
C LEU A 137 0.68 1.27 -21.52
N LEU A 138 0.07 1.69 -20.42
CA LEU A 138 -0.21 3.10 -20.13
C LEU A 138 0.83 3.63 -19.16
N ASN A 139 1.61 4.61 -19.58
CA ASN A 139 2.62 5.20 -18.72
C ASN A 139 1.94 6.02 -17.61
N ALA A 140 2.17 5.65 -16.35
CA ALA A 140 1.59 6.34 -15.20
C ALA A 140 1.93 7.84 -15.18
N LEU A 141 3.11 8.23 -15.67
CA LEU A 141 3.53 9.62 -15.73
C LEU A 141 2.69 10.49 -16.68
N ASP A 142 1.83 9.90 -17.51
CA ASP A 142 0.97 10.65 -18.44
C ASP A 142 -0.37 11.04 -17.80
N PHE A 143 -0.80 10.34 -16.73
CA PHE A 143 -2.09 10.58 -16.10
C PHE A 143 -2.07 10.61 -14.55
N MET A 144 -1.04 10.06 -13.89
CA MET A 144 -0.91 10.13 -12.44
C MET A 144 -0.22 11.44 -12.03
N ARG A 145 -0.90 12.23 -11.17
CA ARG A 145 -0.36 13.51 -10.68
C ARG A 145 -0.74 13.76 -9.24
N THR A 146 0.16 14.41 -8.49
CA THR A 146 -0.12 15.02 -7.19
C THR A 146 -0.28 16.54 -7.31
N ASP A 147 -0.99 17.14 -6.37
CA ASP A 147 -1.15 18.58 -6.22
C ASP A 147 0.07 19.22 -5.51
N LYS A 148 -0.03 20.51 -5.19
CA LYS A 148 1.04 21.27 -4.48
C LYS A 148 1.26 20.82 -3.03
N ASN A 149 0.33 20.07 -2.45
CA ASN A 149 0.42 19.52 -1.10
C ASN A 149 0.92 18.05 -1.12
N ALA A 150 1.39 17.57 -2.28
CA ALA A 150 1.77 16.18 -2.53
C ALA A 150 0.61 15.17 -2.37
N GLU A 151 -0.64 15.63 -2.42
CA GLU A 151 -1.82 14.78 -2.43
C GLU A 151 -2.23 14.44 -3.88
N PRO A 152 -2.73 13.22 -4.15
CA PRO A 152 -3.21 12.86 -5.49
C PRO A 152 -4.28 13.83 -5.99
N ASP A 153 -4.24 14.16 -7.28
CA ASP A 153 -5.23 14.99 -7.96
C ASP A 153 -6.28 14.12 -8.69
N PRO A 154 -7.37 13.70 -8.03
CA PRO A 154 -8.30 12.73 -8.59
C PRO A 154 -9.05 13.26 -9.82
N ILE A 155 -9.24 14.58 -9.92
CA ILE A 155 -9.92 15.20 -11.07
C ILE A 155 -9.02 15.10 -12.30
N TYR A 156 -7.77 15.49 -12.19
CA TYR A 156 -6.79 15.37 -13.27
C TYR A 156 -6.60 13.91 -13.71
N ILE A 157 -6.41 13.00 -12.73
CA ILE A 157 -6.23 11.57 -13.00
C ILE A 157 -7.42 11.04 -13.79
N LYS A 158 -8.65 11.31 -13.35
CA LYS A 158 -9.87 10.86 -14.04
C LYS A 158 -9.95 11.42 -15.47
N GLN A 159 -9.76 12.71 -15.66
CA GLN A 159 -9.84 13.34 -16.97
C GLN A 159 -8.82 12.77 -17.94
N LYS A 160 -7.57 12.66 -17.52
CA LYS A 160 -6.48 12.17 -18.39
C LYS A 160 -6.63 10.69 -18.70
N LEU A 161 -6.91 9.87 -17.69
CA LEU A 161 -7.06 8.42 -17.87
C LEU A 161 -8.27 8.09 -18.77
N THR A 162 -9.40 8.76 -18.58
CA THR A 162 -10.58 8.57 -19.44
C THR A 162 -10.25 8.93 -20.89
N ALA A 163 -9.61 10.08 -21.15
CA ALA A 163 -9.22 10.47 -22.50
C ALA A 163 -8.28 9.46 -23.18
N ILE A 164 -7.34 8.88 -22.44
CA ILE A 164 -6.43 7.85 -22.94
C ILE A 164 -7.22 6.57 -23.29
N ILE A 165 -8.10 6.10 -22.40
CA ILE A 165 -8.89 4.88 -22.63
C ILE A 165 -9.83 5.06 -23.81
N ASP A 166 -10.47 6.22 -23.94
CA ASP A 166 -11.40 6.51 -25.04
C ASP A 166 -10.70 6.55 -26.41
N SER A 167 -9.42 7.00 -26.47
CA SER A 167 -8.66 6.94 -27.74
C SER A 167 -8.47 5.49 -28.22
N TYR A 168 -8.19 4.56 -27.33
CA TYR A 168 -8.08 3.14 -27.69
C TYR A 168 -9.41 2.49 -28.10
N ARG A 169 -10.55 2.99 -27.58
CA ARG A 169 -11.89 2.52 -27.97
C ARG A 169 -12.28 3.01 -29.37
N SER A 170 -12.04 4.30 -29.66
CA SER A 170 -12.36 4.89 -30.95
C SER A 170 -11.52 4.30 -32.10
N GLU A 171 -10.23 4.05 -31.90
CA GLU A 171 -9.39 3.35 -32.88
C GLU A 171 -9.90 1.93 -33.19
N GLY A 172 -10.47 1.22 -32.18
CA GLY A 172 -11.08 -0.10 -32.36
C GLY A 172 -12.40 -0.06 -33.15
N GLU A 173 -13.17 1.02 -33.06
CA GLU A 173 -14.47 1.16 -33.79
C GLU A 173 -14.27 1.60 -35.23
N GLU A 174 -13.32 2.49 -35.54
CA GLU A 174 -13.04 2.89 -36.95
C GLU A 174 -12.60 1.71 -37.81
N VAL A 175 -11.80 0.78 -37.28
CA VAL A 175 -11.38 -0.43 -38.02
C VAL A 175 -12.53 -1.42 -38.22
N SER A 176 -13.56 -1.43 -37.36
CA SER A 176 -14.74 -2.29 -37.52
C SER A 176 -15.77 -1.71 -38.47
N GLY A 177 -15.80 -0.41 -38.70
CA GLY A 177 -16.77 0.29 -39.57
C GLY A 177 -16.43 0.29 -41.07
N GLU A 178 -15.16 0.13 -41.44
CA GLU A 178 -14.73 0.17 -42.85
C GLU A 178 -14.89 -1.15 -43.65
N ARG A 179 -15.45 -2.22 -43.06
CA ARG A 179 -15.64 -3.53 -43.72
C ARG A 179 -17.04 -3.76 -44.29
N SER A 180 -17.63 -2.81 -44.98
CA SER A 180 -18.74 -3.06 -45.87
C SER A 180 -18.43 -2.58 -47.28
N HIS A 181 -18.06 -3.51 -48.14
CA HIS A 181 -17.84 -3.45 -49.61
C HIS A 181 -16.37 -3.44 -50.07
N SER A 182 -15.80 -4.63 -50.20
CA SER A 182 -15.07 -5.02 -51.43
C SER A 182 -14.76 -6.53 -51.38
N ASP A 183 -15.28 -7.26 -52.33
CA ASP A 183 -14.82 -8.59 -52.73
C ASP A 183 -13.38 -8.48 -53.21
N ASP A 184 -12.45 -9.09 -52.48
CA ASP A 184 -11.17 -9.54 -53.05
C ASP A 184 -10.59 -10.65 -52.17
N SER A 185 -10.68 -11.86 -52.70
CA SER A 185 -10.13 -13.08 -52.17
C SER A 185 -8.63 -13.12 -52.44
N ASN A 186 -7.80 -12.74 -51.50
CA ASN A 186 -6.42 -13.19 -51.24
C ASN A 186 -5.63 -12.19 -50.40
N LEU A 187 -5.93 -12.11 -49.13
CA LEU A 187 -5.02 -11.52 -48.14
C LEU A 187 -5.17 -12.27 -46.82
N SER A 188 -4.06 -12.67 -46.19
CA SER A 188 -4.05 -13.28 -44.87
C SER A 188 -4.92 -12.49 -43.91
N PRO A 189 -5.66 -13.13 -42.98
CA PRO A 189 -6.54 -12.44 -42.08
C PRO A 189 -5.69 -11.61 -41.10
N LEU A 190 -5.54 -10.33 -41.39
CA LEU A 190 -5.18 -9.34 -40.38
C LEU A 190 -6.30 -9.37 -39.32
N THR A 191 -6.00 -9.88 -38.15
CA THR A 191 -6.92 -9.88 -37.02
C THR A 191 -7.47 -8.47 -36.81
N PRO A 192 -8.81 -8.31 -36.68
CA PRO A 192 -9.37 -7.00 -36.34
C PRO A 192 -8.70 -6.49 -35.04
N HIS A 193 -8.24 -5.25 -35.01
CA HIS A 193 -7.80 -4.60 -33.78
C HIS A 193 -9.02 -4.49 -32.87
N SER A 194 -9.23 -5.52 -32.05
CA SER A 194 -10.19 -5.46 -30.96
C SER A 194 -9.67 -4.48 -29.92
N SER A 195 -10.56 -3.76 -29.24
CA SER A 195 -10.20 -2.92 -28.10
C SER A 195 -9.27 -3.67 -27.14
N PRO A 196 -8.28 -2.99 -26.51
CA PRO A 196 -7.35 -3.65 -25.59
C PRO A 196 -8.10 -4.42 -24.49
N GLN A 197 -7.73 -5.68 -24.30
CA GLN A 197 -8.29 -6.54 -23.26
C GLN A 197 -7.63 -6.24 -21.90
N VAL A 198 -6.35 -5.84 -21.90
CA VAL A 198 -5.57 -5.59 -20.70
C VAL A 198 -4.85 -4.25 -20.81
N PHE A 199 -5.14 -3.33 -19.89
CA PHE A 199 -4.37 -2.11 -19.70
C PHE A 199 -3.40 -2.32 -18.56
N ILE A 200 -2.10 -2.12 -18.77
CA ILE A 200 -1.05 -2.27 -17.74
C ILE A 200 -0.46 -0.92 -17.46
N THR A 201 -0.22 -0.60 -16.18
CA THR A 201 0.47 0.62 -15.78
C THR A 201 1.37 0.39 -14.57
N GLN A 202 2.30 1.32 -14.37
CA GLN A 202 3.15 1.37 -13.19
C GLN A 202 2.31 1.78 -11.96
N GLY A 203 2.53 1.10 -10.85
CA GLY A 203 2.11 1.58 -9.54
C GLY A 203 3.10 2.59 -8.98
N PHE A 204 2.78 3.26 -7.88
CA PHE A 204 3.68 4.09 -7.09
C PHE A 204 4.15 5.40 -7.74
N ILE A 205 4.52 5.41 -9.02
CA ILE A 205 5.08 6.58 -9.70
C ILE A 205 4.00 7.56 -10.18
N CYS A 206 4.32 8.84 -10.14
CA CYS A 206 3.45 9.92 -10.62
C CYS A 206 4.29 11.13 -11.03
N ARG A 207 3.63 12.20 -11.48
CA ARG A 207 4.23 13.55 -11.57
C ARG A 207 3.75 14.40 -10.40
N ASN A 208 4.59 15.29 -9.91
CA ASN A 208 4.17 16.34 -8.99
C ASN A 208 3.42 17.47 -9.70
N ALA A 209 2.97 18.47 -8.94
CA ALA A 209 2.27 19.64 -9.49
C ALA A 209 3.09 20.47 -10.51
N TYR A 210 4.41 20.29 -10.52
CA TYR A 210 5.34 20.99 -11.42
C TYR A 210 5.71 20.16 -12.65
N GLY A 211 5.18 18.94 -12.78
CA GLY A 211 5.43 18.05 -13.89
C GLY A 211 6.67 17.16 -13.75
N GLU A 212 7.35 17.22 -12.60
CA GLU A 212 8.54 16.43 -12.31
C GLU A 212 8.15 15.00 -11.85
N VAL A 213 9.05 14.03 -12.08
CA VAL A 213 8.85 12.65 -11.60
C VAL A 213 8.80 12.65 -10.08
N ASP A 214 7.76 12.03 -9.55
CA ASP A 214 7.52 11.87 -8.13
C ASP A 214 6.92 10.50 -7.84
N ASN A 215 6.67 10.20 -6.60
CA ASN A 215 6.05 8.95 -6.19
C ASN A 215 4.95 9.19 -5.13
N LEU A 216 3.96 8.31 -5.16
CA LEU A 216 2.98 8.21 -4.10
C LEU A 216 3.65 7.55 -2.89
N LEU A 217 3.56 8.15 -1.73
CA LEU A 217 4.22 7.70 -0.51
C LEU A 217 3.87 6.24 -0.14
N ARG A 218 3.80 5.88 1.12
CA ARG A 218 3.55 4.51 1.60
C ARG A 218 2.31 3.88 0.95
N GLY A 219 2.43 2.61 0.57
CA GLY A 219 1.36 1.86 -0.10
C GLY A 219 1.12 2.29 -1.55
N GLY A 220 2.07 3.00 -2.18
CA GLY A 220 1.91 3.70 -3.44
C GLY A 220 1.24 2.92 -4.57
N SER A 221 1.59 1.65 -4.80
CA SER A 221 0.95 0.84 -5.86
C SER A 221 -0.50 0.47 -5.52
N ASP A 222 -0.82 0.22 -4.24
CA ASP A 222 -2.21 -0.04 -3.80
C ASP A 222 -3.02 1.25 -3.94
N TYR A 223 -2.40 2.39 -3.61
CA TYR A 223 -3.03 3.69 -3.77
C TYR A 223 -3.29 4.02 -5.25
N THR A 224 -2.31 3.75 -6.13
CA THR A 224 -2.49 3.85 -7.59
C THR A 224 -3.69 3.04 -8.06
N ALA A 225 -3.82 1.78 -7.63
CA ALA A 225 -4.94 0.91 -8.02
C ALA A 225 -6.29 1.46 -7.54
N SER A 226 -6.34 1.99 -6.32
CA SER A 226 -7.55 2.59 -5.75
C SER A 226 -7.96 3.86 -6.49
N LEU A 227 -7.00 4.73 -6.81
CA LEU A 227 -7.24 5.96 -7.59
C LEU A 227 -7.74 5.65 -9.00
N ILE A 228 -7.10 4.68 -9.68
CA ILE A 228 -7.51 4.24 -11.02
C ILE A 228 -8.90 3.61 -10.96
N GLY A 229 -9.14 2.68 -10.03
CA GLY A 229 -10.44 2.05 -9.86
C GLY A 229 -11.56 3.06 -9.66
N ALA A 230 -11.33 4.07 -8.81
CA ALA A 230 -12.28 5.17 -8.61
C ALA A 230 -12.46 6.04 -9.86
N ALA A 231 -11.38 6.31 -10.60
CA ALA A 231 -11.42 7.13 -11.81
C ALA A 231 -12.23 6.50 -12.95
N ILE A 232 -12.08 5.19 -13.16
CA ILE A 232 -12.76 4.43 -14.22
C ILE A 232 -14.12 3.87 -13.81
N GLY A 233 -14.51 3.99 -12.52
CA GLY A 233 -15.73 3.39 -11.99
C GLY A 233 -15.70 1.86 -12.05
N ALA A 234 -14.59 1.25 -11.58
CA ALA A 234 -14.42 -0.19 -11.60
C ALA A 234 -15.49 -0.91 -10.76
N GLU A 235 -15.86 -2.13 -11.15
CA GLU A 235 -16.80 -2.96 -10.38
C GLU A 235 -16.17 -3.40 -9.03
N GLU A 236 -14.88 -3.71 -9.06
CA GLU A 236 -14.09 -4.04 -7.84
C GLU A 236 -12.61 -3.70 -8.04
N ILE A 237 -11.90 -3.50 -6.94
CA ILE A 237 -10.44 -3.33 -6.92
C ILE A 237 -9.84 -4.55 -6.24
N GLN A 238 -8.97 -5.28 -6.93
CA GLN A 238 -8.31 -6.46 -6.40
C GLN A 238 -6.86 -6.16 -6.08
N ILE A 239 -6.46 -6.41 -4.83
CA ILE A 239 -5.08 -6.29 -4.33
C ILE A 239 -4.54 -7.71 -4.14
N TRP A 240 -3.66 -8.13 -5.03
CA TRP A 240 -3.03 -9.44 -5.03
C TRP A 240 -1.69 -9.39 -4.32
N THR A 241 -1.52 -10.24 -3.31
CA THR A 241 -0.34 -10.33 -2.45
C THR A 241 0.05 -11.79 -2.24
N ASP A 242 0.96 -12.08 -1.31
CA ASP A 242 1.43 -13.42 -0.94
C ASP A 242 0.72 -13.99 0.30
N ILE A 243 -0.33 -13.35 0.76
CA ILE A 243 -1.16 -13.80 1.89
C ILE A 243 -2.64 -13.88 1.47
N ASP A 244 -3.38 -14.77 2.13
CA ASP A 244 -4.76 -15.13 1.78
C ASP A 244 -5.84 -14.17 2.36
N GLY A 245 -5.48 -12.92 2.58
CA GLY A 245 -6.35 -11.89 3.13
C GLY A 245 -5.96 -11.48 4.55
N MET A 246 -6.84 -10.74 5.22
CA MET A 246 -6.66 -10.38 6.62
C MET A 246 -7.11 -11.53 7.53
N HIS A 247 -6.34 -11.79 8.59
CA HIS A 247 -6.67 -12.75 9.62
C HIS A 247 -7.20 -12.06 10.87
N ASN A 248 -7.98 -12.79 11.66
CA ASN A 248 -8.52 -12.32 12.93
C ASN A 248 -7.45 -12.10 14.02
N ASN A 249 -6.21 -12.58 13.79
CA ASN A 249 -5.04 -12.35 14.64
C ASN A 249 -3.76 -12.59 13.82
N ASP A 250 -2.59 -12.29 14.38
CA ASP A 250 -1.29 -12.51 13.72
C ASP A 250 -0.93 -14.02 13.73
N PRO A 251 -0.91 -14.70 12.56
CA PRO A 251 -0.62 -16.13 12.47
C PRO A 251 0.83 -16.49 12.87
N ARG A 252 1.72 -15.49 12.98
CA ARG A 252 3.10 -15.69 13.45
C ARG A 252 3.19 -15.81 14.98
N ILE A 253 2.15 -15.37 15.69
CA ILE A 253 2.09 -15.31 17.16
C ILE A 253 1.06 -16.28 17.73
N VAL A 254 -0.06 -16.44 17.03
CA VAL A 254 -1.20 -17.26 17.44
C VAL A 254 -1.43 -18.38 16.44
N ASP A 255 -1.40 -19.62 16.90
CA ASP A 255 -1.43 -20.81 16.03
C ASP A 255 -2.78 -21.05 15.32
N LYS A 256 -3.87 -20.55 15.89
CA LYS A 256 -5.23 -20.76 15.37
C LYS A 256 -5.85 -19.43 14.95
N THR A 257 -5.43 -18.92 13.81
CA THR A 257 -6.07 -17.76 13.21
C THR A 257 -7.05 -18.18 12.09
N GLN A 258 -8.05 -17.33 11.86
CA GLN A 258 -9.04 -17.53 10.80
C GLN A 258 -9.04 -16.34 9.86
N PRO A 259 -9.22 -16.56 8.54
CA PRO A 259 -9.41 -15.47 7.59
C PRO A 259 -10.65 -14.64 7.95
N VAL A 260 -10.56 -13.33 7.80
CA VAL A 260 -11.68 -12.40 7.91
C VAL A 260 -12.20 -12.12 6.51
N HIS A 261 -13.36 -12.69 6.16
CA HIS A 261 -13.88 -12.60 4.78
C HIS A 261 -14.50 -11.25 4.45
N GLN A 262 -15.05 -10.55 5.47
CA GLN A 262 -15.72 -9.26 5.28
C GLN A 262 -15.25 -8.24 6.31
N LEU A 263 -14.79 -7.08 5.83
CA LEU A 263 -14.46 -5.91 6.64
C LEU A 263 -15.18 -4.67 6.08
N GLN A 264 -15.55 -3.79 6.98
CA GLN A 264 -15.95 -2.44 6.63
C GLN A 264 -14.68 -1.58 6.44
N PHE A 265 -14.71 -0.50 5.65
CA PHE A 265 -13.52 0.30 5.35
C PHE A 265 -12.83 0.87 6.60
N GLU A 266 -13.58 1.31 7.59
CA GLU A 266 -13.04 1.81 8.85
C GLU A 266 -12.39 0.69 9.67
N GLU A 267 -13.01 -0.50 9.72
CA GLU A 267 -12.40 -1.68 10.39
C GLU A 267 -11.06 -2.04 9.74
N ALA A 268 -11.00 -2.05 8.40
CA ALA A 268 -9.77 -2.31 7.66
C ALA A 268 -8.71 -1.23 7.91
N ALA A 269 -9.10 0.04 8.02
CA ALA A 269 -8.19 1.14 8.33
C ALA A 269 -7.60 1.04 9.74
N GLU A 270 -8.42 0.68 10.74
CA GLU A 270 -7.95 0.45 12.11
C GLU A 270 -6.95 -0.72 12.18
N LEU A 271 -7.27 -1.86 11.55
CA LEU A 271 -6.35 -3.00 11.48
C LEU A 271 -5.03 -2.65 10.82
N ALA A 272 -5.09 -1.91 9.71
CA ALA A 272 -3.90 -1.50 8.98
C ALA A 272 -3.01 -0.54 9.80
N TYR A 273 -3.61 0.38 10.55
CA TYR A 273 -2.89 1.31 11.41
C TYR A 273 -2.20 0.60 12.58
N PHE A 274 -2.88 -0.35 13.21
CA PHE A 274 -2.39 -1.05 14.39
C PHE A 274 -1.62 -2.35 14.11
N GLY A 275 -1.17 -2.60 12.87
CA GLY A 275 -0.15 -3.62 12.63
C GLY A 275 -0.46 -4.68 11.58
N ALA A 276 -1.66 -4.73 11.03
CA ALA A 276 -1.93 -5.55 9.86
C ALA A 276 -1.31 -4.88 8.62
N LYS A 277 -0.02 -5.15 8.38
CA LYS A 277 0.79 -4.51 7.32
C LYS A 277 0.40 -4.89 5.88
N ILE A 278 -0.84 -5.31 5.65
CA ILE A 278 -1.32 -5.78 4.34
C ILE A 278 -1.69 -4.60 3.44
N LEU A 279 -2.26 -3.55 4.03
CA LEU A 279 -2.81 -2.41 3.31
C LEU A 279 -2.54 -1.13 4.10
N HIS A 280 -2.21 -0.03 3.43
CA HIS A 280 -2.10 1.27 4.11
C HIS A 280 -3.49 1.93 4.17
N PRO A 281 -3.91 2.54 5.31
CA PRO A 281 -5.26 3.09 5.46
C PRO A 281 -5.65 4.11 4.39
N THR A 282 -4.72 4.96 3.96
CA THR A 282 -4.98 5.97 2.92
C THR A 282 -5.26 5.36 1.54
N CYS A 283 -4.74 4.14 1.27
CA CYS A 283 -4.88 3.50 -0.04
C CYS A 283 -6.31 3.11 -0.37
N VAL A 284 -7.16 2.88 0.62
CA VAL A 284 -8.57 2.49 0.40
C VAL A 284 -9.53 3.67 0.33
N GLN A 285 -9.10 4.88 0.65
CA GLN A 285 -10.00 6.05 0.68
C GLN A 285 -10.66 6.35 -0.67
N PRO A 286 -9.95 6.33 -1.84
CA PRO A 286 -10.61 6.54 -3.13
C PRO A 286 -11.69 5.50 -3.42
N ALA A 287 -11.44 4.24 -3.10
CA ALA A 287 -12.40 3.15 -3.27
C ALA A 287 -13.63 3.34 -2.37
N LYS A 288 -13.41 3.71 -1.09
CA LYS A 288 -14.46 4.00 -0.13
C LYS A 288 -15.39 5.13 -0.62
N TYR A 289 -14.82 6.26 -1.05
CA TYR A 289 -15.59 7.40 -1.55
C TYR A 289 -16.35 7.08 -2.84
N ALA A 290 -15.79 6.23 -3.69
CA ALA A 290 -16.45 5.75 -4.91
C ALA A 290 -17.45 4.62 -4.65
N GLY A 291 -17.52 4.05 -3.45
CA GLY A 291 -18.39 2.91 -3.11
C GLY A 291 -17.94 1.60 -3.76
N ILE A 292 -16.67 1.47 -4.15
CA ILE A 292 -16.12 0.32 -4.87
C ILE A 292 -15.52 -0.65 -3.85
N PRO A 293 -15.90 -1.95 -3.84
CA PRO A 293 -15.30 -2.93 -2.95
C PRO A 293 -13.83 -3.19 -3.32
N VAL A 294 -13.02 -3.44 -2.28
CA VAL A 294 -11.62 -3.83 -2.41
C VAL A 294 -11.47 -5.28 -1.94
N ARG A 295 -10.87 -6.15 -2.76
CA ARG A 295 -10.58 -7.53 -2.39
C ARG A 295 -9.09 -7.74 -2.21
N LEU A 296 -8.73 -8.35 -1.08
CA LEU A 296 -7.36 -8.81 -0.81
C LEU A 296 -7.28 -10.29 -1.14
N LEU A 297 -6.39 -10.65 -2.06
CA LEU A 297 -6.31 -11.98 -2.66
C LEU A 297 -4.87 -12.50 -2.66
N ASN A 298 -4.72 -13.83 -2.63
CA ASN A 298 -3.43 -14.49 -2.64
C ASN A 298 -3.02 -14.94 -4.05
N THR A 299 -1.92 -14.41 -4.57
CA THR A 299 -1.40 -14.79 -5.89
C THR A 299 -0.98 -16.27 -5.93
N MET A 300 -0.55 -16.85 -4.80
CA MET A 300 -0.12 -18.25 -4.69
C MET A 300 -1.28 -19.22 -4.50
N GLN A 301 -2.45 -18.71 -4.10
CA GLN A 301 -3.69 -19.46 -3.88
C GLN A 301 -4.86 -18.67 -4.49
N PRO A 302 -4.95 -18.59 -5.83
CA PRO A 302 -5.91 -17.70 -6.49
C PRO A 302 -7.38 -18.08 -6.26
N ASP A 303 -7.64 -19.31 -5.85
CA ASP A 303 -8.99 -19.80 -5.56
C ASP A 303 -9.39 -19.57 -4.07
N ALA A 304 -8.48 -19.03 -3.22
CA ALA A 304 -8.83 -18.63 -1.88
C ALA A 304 -9.80 -17.44 -1.90
N GLU A 305 -10.77 -17.43 -0.98
CA GLU A 305 -11.82 -16.40 -0.92
C GLU A 305 -11.28 -15.00 -0.63
N GLY A 306 -10.22 -14.92 0.19
CA GLY A 306 -9.59 -13.67 0.59
C GLY A 306 -10.45 -12.82 1.53
N THR A 307 -10.18 -11.52 1.57
CA THR A 307 -10.94 -10.53 2.35
C THR A 307 -11.58 -9.50 1.44
N THR A 308 -12.89 -9.29 1.58
CA THR A 308 -13.61 -8.19 0.92
C THR A 308 -13.74 -7.01 1.87
N ILE A 309 -13.33 -5.83 1.45
CA ILE A 309 -13.47 -4.57 2.18
C ILE A 309 -14.50 -3.72 1.44
N SER A 310 -15.59 -3.36 2.11
CA SER A 310 -16.68 -2.61 1.49
C SER A 310 -17.38 -1.69 2.51
N ASN A 311 -18.45 -1.02 2.11
CA ASN A 311 -19.30 -0.25 3.02
C ASN A 311 -20.29 -1.13 3.83
N THR A 312 -20.24 -2.45 3.68
CA THR A 312 -21.14 -3.37 4.39
C THR A 312 -20.67 -3.59 5.82
N THR A 313 -21.52 -3.33 6.80
CA THR A 313 -21.27 -3.54 8.22
C THR A 313 -21.90 -4.85 8.69
N GLU A 314 -21.15 -5.69 9.40
CA GLU A 314 -21.68 -6.81 10.15
C GLU A 314 -21.86 -6.40 11.61
N TYR A 315 -23.08 -6.05 11.98
CA TYR A 315 -23.41 -5.44 13.26
C TYR A 315 -23.02 -6.29 14.48
N GLY A 316 -22.41 -5.63 15.48
CA GLY A 316 -22.04 -6.20 16.77
C GLY A 316 -20.98 -7.30 16.72
N LYS A 317 -20.27 -7.46 15.59
CA LYS A 317 -19.22 -8.47 15.45
C LYS A 317 -17.83 -7.89 15.72
N ILE A 318 -17.08 -8.58 16.58
CA ILE A 318 -15.63 -8.41 16.69
C ILE A 318 -15.00 -9.19 15.54
N LYS A 319 -14.10 -8.52 14.79
CA LYS A 319 -13.51 -9.05 13.55
C LYS A 319 -12.10 -9.56 13.72
N ALA A 320 -11.25 -8.77 14.37
CA ALA A 320 -9.85 -9.09 14.47
C ALA A 320 -9.17 -8.36 15.64
N VAL A 321 -7.96 -8.82 15.93
CA VAL A 321 -7.04 -8.18 16.87
C VAL A 321 -5.73 -7.89 16.15
N ALA A 322 -5.20 -6.69 16.33
CA ALA A 322 -3.90 -6.28 15.81
C ALA A 322 -2.99 -5.81 16.94
N ALA A 323 -1.68 -5.81 16.71
CA ALA A 323 -0.69 -5.34 17.67
C ALA A 323 0.35 -4.43 17.00
N LYS A 324 0.65 -3.29 17.65
CA LYS A 324 1.66 -2.32 17.22
C LYS A 324 2.76 -2.25 18.26
N ASP A 325 3.97 -2.65 17.87
CA ASP A 325 5.16 -2.70 18.74
C ASP A 325 5.92 -1.36 18.78
N ASN A 326 6.96 -1.33 19.60
CA ASN A 326 7.88 -0.20 19.74
C ASN A 326 7.19 1.10 20.21
N ILE A 327 6.22 0.97 21.09
CA ILE A 327 5.47 2.12 21.61
C ILE A 327 6.15 2.68 22.86
N THR A 328 6.19 4.02 22.94
CA THR A 328 6.62 4.76 24.11
C THR A 328 5.43 5.51 24.70
N ALA A 329 5.14 5.27 25.97
CA ALA A 329 4.13 6.00 26.72
C ALA A 329 4.75 7.20 27.44
N ILE A 330 4.16 8.38 27.29
CA ILE A 330 4.56 9.62 27.93
C ILE A 330 3.40 10.09 28.81
N LYS A 331 3.64 10.31 30.10
CA LYS A 331 2.65 10.84 31.03
C LYS A 331 3.12 12.17 31.61
N ILE A 332 2.30 13.19 31.48
CA ILE A 332 2.50 14.48 32.16
C ILE A 332 1.43 14.66 33.24
N LYS A 333 1.88 14.95 34.47
CA LYS A 333 1.04 15.37 35.59
C LYS A 333 1.28 16.84 35.90
N SER A 334 0.20 17.60 36.00
CA SER A 334 0.30 19.03 36.34
C SER A 334 -0.91 19.49 37.12
N SER A 335 -0.69 20.03 38.30
CA SER A 335 -1.71 20.76 39.07
C SER A 335 -2.22 22.01 38.34
N ARG A 336 -1.43 22.53 37.40
CA ARG A 336 -1.81 23.68 36.55
C ARG A 336 -2.85 23.32 35.51
N MET A 337 -3.11 22.01 35.26
CA MET A 337 -4.14 21.53 34.34
C MET A 337 -5.53 21.74 34.92
N LEU A 338 -5.65 21.63 36.24
CA LEU A 338 -6.90 21.83 36.95
C LEU A 338 -7.39 23.27 36.72
N LEU A 339 -8.60 23.43 36.17
CA LEU A 339 -9.23 24.71 35.82
C LEU A 339 -8.47 25.58 34.79
N ALA A 340 -7.45 25.05 34.13
CA ALA A 340 -6.67 25.78 33.11
C ALA A 340 -7.19 25.52 31.70
N THR A 341 -7.66 26.56 31.02
CA THR A 341 -7.94 26.49 29.58
C THR A 341 -6.63 26.48 28.77
N GLY A 342 -6.58 25.67 27.73
CA GLY A 342 -5.46 25.64 26.77
C GLY A 342 -4.26 24.80 27.17
N PHE A 343 -4.29 24.04 28.29
CA PHE A 343 -3.19 23.17 28.67
C PHE A 343 -2.93 22.09 27.61
N LEU A 344 -3.98 21.40 27.17
CA LEU A 344 -3.88 20.36 26.13
C LEU A 344 -3.33 20.93 24.82
N ARG A 345 -3.73 22.13 24.40
CA ARG A 345 -3.18 22.79 23.23
C ARG A 345 -1.66 22.90 23.31
N LYS A 346 -1.13 23.37 24.46
CA LYS A 346 0.32 23.50 24.65
C LYS A 346 1.05 22.18 24.62
N VAL A 347 0.44 21.12 25.14
CA VAL A 347 0.99 19.76 25.06
C VAL A 347 1.06 19.30 23.61
N PHE A 348 -0.02 19.42 22.84
CA PHE A 348 -0.04 18.98 21.44
C PHE A 348 0.84 19.85 20.52
N GLU A 349 0.96 21.17 20.76
CA GLU A 349 1.88 22.06 20.04
C GLU A 349 3.36 21.60 20.16
N ILE A 350 3.74 20.98 21.29
CA ILE A 350 5.09 20.41 21.44
C ILE A 350 5.29 19.24 20.47
N PHE A 351 4.35 18.28 20.42
CA PHE A 351 4.45 17.15 19.50
C PHE A 351 4.40 17.57 18.03
N GLU A 352 3.57 18.56 17.70
CA GLU A 352 3.50 19.16 16.37
C GLU A 352 4.85 19.78 15.96
N SER A 353 5.48 20.55 16.87
CA SER A 353 6.77 21.21 16.60
C SER A 353 7.89 20.21 16.27
N TYR A 354 7.82 19.00 16.82
CA TYR A 354 8.75 17.91 16.55
C TYR A 354 8.21 16.88 15.55
N GLN A 355 7.12 17.19 14.86
CA GLN A 355 6.48 16.33 13.85
C GLN A 355 6.30 14.86 14.32
N THR A 356 5.89 14.71 15.60
CA THR A 356 5.75 13.42 16.25
C THR A 356 4.27 13.09 16.41
N PRO A 357 3.72 12.11 15.62
CA PRO A 357 2.35 11.67 15.74
C PRO A 357 2.07 11.02 17.10
N ILE A 358 0.85 11.17 17.59
CA ILE A 358 0.38 10.55 18.82
C ILE A 358 -0.63 9.47 18.45
N ASP A 359 -0.47 8.22 18.96
CA ASP A 359 -1.37 7.11 18.68
C ASP A 359 -2.58 7.07 19.63
N MET A 360 -2.33 7.15 20.94
CA MET A 360 -3.36 7.08 21.98
C MET A 360 -3.25 8.28 22.92
N VAL A 361 -4.38 8.77 23.39
CA VAL A 361 -4.47 9.83 24.40
C VAL A 361 -5.48 9.45 25.46
N CYS A 362 -5.07 9.52 26.72
CA CYS A 362 -5.97 9.42 27.87
C CYS A 362 -5.77 10.61 28.80
N THR A 363 -6.84 11.25 29.20
CA THR A 363 -6.79 12.45 30.06
C THR A 363 -7.53 12.24 31.37
N SER A 364 -7.08 12.97 32.39
CA SER A 364 -7.78 13.18 33.65
C SER A 364 -7.70 14.66 34.02
N GLU A 365 -8.29 15.08 35.13
CA GLU A 365 -8.26 16.49 35.59
C GLU A 365 -6.84 17.03 35.81
N VAL A 366 -5.87 16.17 36.12
CA VAL A 366 -4.50 16.56 36.52
C VAL A 366 -3.42 15.86 35.71
N GLY A 367 -3.75 15.15 34.65
CA GLY A 367 -2.74 14.43 33.88
C GLY A 367 -3.21 14.01 32.50
N VAL A 368 -2.24 13.96 31.59
CA VAL A 368 -2.40 13.42 30.23
C VAL A 368 -1.40 12.29 30.04
N SER A 369 -1.85 11.18 29.52
CA SER A 369 -0.99 10.09 29.03
C SER A 369 -1.15 9.96 27.52
N MET A 370 -0.04 9.85 26.81
CA MET A 370 0.01 9.74 25.35
C MET A 370 0.94 8.61 24.96
N SER A 371 0.72 8.03 23.80
CA SER A 371 1.64 7.06 23.21
C SER A 371 2.14 7.54 21.86
N ILE A 372 3.39 7.21 21.54
CA ILE A 372 4.06 7.51 20.27
C ILE A 372 4.81 6.27 19.79
N ASP A 373 4.92 6.10 18.48
CA ASP A 373 5.70 5.05 17.81
C ASP A 373 7.06 5.56 17.29
N ASN A 374 7.25 6.89 17.25
CA ASN A 374 8.49 7.52 16.83
C ASN A 374 9.14 8.26 18.03
N SER A 375 10.25 7.73 18.51
CA SER A 375 10.99 8.28 19.65
C SER A 375 12.21 9.14 19.25
N SER A 376 12.36 9.53 17.98
CA SER A 376 13.52 10.27 17.45
C SER A 376 13.76 11.59 18.21
N HIS A 377 12.70 12.27 18.62
CA HIS A 377 12.73 13.56 19.35
C HIS A 377 12.24 13.43 20.79
N LEU A 378 12.27 12.21 21.36
CA LEU A 378 11.75 11.98 22.72
C LEU A 378 12.42 12.87 23.77
N GLY A 379 13.74 13.08 23.66
CA GLY A 379 14.50 13.91 24.62
C GLY A 379 14.03 15.36 24.64
N GLU A 380 13.92 15.96 23.46
CA GLU A 380 13.49 17.35 23.28
C GLU A 380 12.02 17.53 23.71
N ILE A 381 11.15 16.61 23.32
CA ILE A 381 9.73 16.60 23.73
C ILE A 381 9.60 16.54 25.25
N MET A 382 10.38 15.68 25.90
CA MET A 382 10.37 15.58 27.36
C MET A 382 10.83 16.87 28.05
N ASP A 383 11.88 17.50 27.53
CA ASP A 383 12.42 18.74 28.14
C ASP A 383 11.43 19.90 27.99
N GLU A 384 10.71 19.98 26.88
CA GLU A 384 9.61 20.95 26.71
C GLU A 384 8.42 20.64 27.64
N LEU A 385 7.99 19.40 27.74
CA LEU A 385 6.87 18.98 28.59
C LEU A 385 7.15 19.21 30.08
N LYS A 386 8.39 19.03 30.56
CA LYS A 386 8.82 19.28 31.97
C LYS A 386 8.56 20.71 32.41
N LYS A 387 8.51 21.68 31.48
CA LYS A 387 8.18 23.10 31.81
C LYS A 387 6.72 23.22 32.30
N TYR A 388 5.86 22.29 32.00
CA TYR A 388 4.44 22.32 32.31
C TYR A 388 4.01 21.34 33.41
N GLY A 389 4.83 20.35 33.75
CA GLY A 389 4.50 19.37 34.78
C GLY A 389 5.59 18.32 35.00
N THR A 390 5.24 17.33 35.83
CA THR A 390 6.10 16.16 36.06
C THR A 390 5.85 15.15 34.90
N VAL A 391 6.93 14.80 34.20
CA VAL A 391 6.88 13.87 33.06
C VAL A 391 7.49 12.54 33.44
N THR A 392 6.79 11.45 33.11
CA THR A 392 7.28 10.07 33.21
C THR A 392 7.15 9.39 31.85
N VAL A 393 8.08 8.47 31.54
CA VAL A 393 8.14 7.75 30.27
C VAL A 393 8.26 6.26 30.57
N ASP A 394 7.46 5.47 29.86
CA ASP A 394 7.52 4.01 29.83
C ASP A 394 7.82 3.58 28.39
N THR A 395 8.96 2.93 28.16
CA THR A 395 9.37 2.36 26.87
C THR A 395 9.08 0.85 26.81
N GLY A 396 9.23 0.22 25.63
CA GLY A 396 8.97 -1.22 25.46
C GLY A 396 7.50 -1.56 25.67
N MET A 397 6.63 -0.70 25.16
CA MET A 397 5.18 -0.90 25.19
C MET A 397 4.67 -1.37 23.84
N CYS A 398 3.47 -1.98 23.86
CA CYS A 398 2.74 -2.47 22.71
C CYS A 398 1.29 -2.03 22.80
N ILE A 399 0.71 -1.56 21.70
CA ILE A 399 -0.73 -1.33 21.59
C ILE A 399 -1.38 -2.59 21.05
N ILE A 400 -2.38 -3.11 21.76
CA ILE A 400 -3.29 -4.16 21.30
C ILE A 400 -4.60 -3.47 20.89
N CYS A 401 -5.03 -3.68 19.66
CA CYS A 401 -6.25 -3.10 19.11
C CYS A 401 -7.24 -4.23 18.79
N VAL A 402 -8.40 -4.21 19.38
CA VAL A 402 -9.54 -5.09 19.04
C VAL A 402 -10.44 -4.32 18.10
N VAL A 403 -10.73 -4.90 16.94
CA VAL A 403 -11.45 -4.25 15.84
C VAL A 403 -12.73 -5.00 15.51
N GLY A 404 -13.77 -4.25 15.20
CA GLY A 404 -15.08 -4.73 14.80
C GLY A 404 -16.12 -3.62 14.84
N ASP A 405 -17.40 -3.96 14.74
CA ASP A 405 -18.48 -3.01 15.00
C ASP A 405 -18.69 -2.90 16.52
N LEU A 406 -18.00 -1.93 17.11
CA LEU A 406 -17.95 -1.66 18.54
C LEU A 406 -18.67 -0.35 18.88
N ASP A 407 -19.76 -0.07 18.16
CA ASP A 407 -20.60 1.10 18.47
C ASP A 407 -21.09 1.03 19.91
N TRP A 408 -21.09 2.17 20.61
CA TRP A 408 -21.46 2.27 22.02
C TRP A 408 -22.88 1.76 22.33
N SER A 409 -23.75 1.67 21.33
CA SER A 409 -25.10 1.12 21.47
C SER A 409 -25.13 -0.43 21.45
N ASN A 410 -24.05 -1.08 21.01
CA ASN A 410 -23.88 -2.53 21.06
C ASN A 410 -23.60 -2.96 22.51
N ILE A 411 -24.35 -3.91 23.04
CA ILE A 411 -24.27 -4.30 24.46
C ILE A 411 -23.37 -5.52 24.61
N GLY A 412 -22.43 -5.46 25.56
CA GLY A 412 -21.73 -6.63 26.11
C GLY A 412 -20.40 -6.99 25.47
N PHE A 413 -19.98 -6.31 24.40
CA PHE A 413 -18.67 -6.56 23.83
C PHE A 413 -17.54 -6.12 24.77
N GLU A 414 -17.75 -5.02 25.53
CA GLU A 414 -16.78 -4.50 26.49
C GLU A 414 -16.46 -5.57 27.55
N THR A 415 -17.49 -6.25 28.09
CA THR A 415 -17.29 -7.32 29.07
C THR A 415 -16.45 -8.44 28.48
N ARG A 416 -16.74 -8.89 27.26
CA ARG A 416 -16.01 -9.97 26.61
C ARG A 416 -14.52 -9.61 26.41
N VAL A 417 -14.26 -8.38 25.96
CA VAL A 417 -12.89 -7.91 25.70
C VAL A 417 -12.13 -7.72 27.03
N MET A 418 -12.77 -7.15 28.06
CA MET A 418 -12.15 -6.96 29.37
C MET A 418 -11.88 -8.31 30.07
N ASP A 419 -12.79 -9.28 29.99
CA ASP A 419 -12.59 -10.63 30.54
C ASP A 419 -11.39 -11.32 29.85
N ALA A 420 -11.25 -11.17 28.55
CA ALA A 420 -10.10 -11.69 27.82
C ALA A 420 -8.77 -11.04 28.25
N MET A 421 -8.81 -9.79 28.70
CA MET A 421 -7.63 -9.03 29.14
C MET A 421 -7.36 -9.08 30.65
N LYS A 422 -8.18 -9.76 31.46
CA LYS A 422 -8.14 -9.73 32.94
C LYS A 422 -6.80 -10.13 33.57
N ASP A 423 -6.04 -11.00 32.90
CA ASP A 423 -4.75 -11.50 33.38
C ASP A 423 -3.54 -10.73 32.78
N VAL A 424 -3.80 -9.64 32.04
CA VAL A 424 -2.77 -8.79 31.40
C VAL A 424 -2.76 -7.42 32.06
N PRO A 425 -1.60 -6.95 32.57
CA PRO A 425 -1.49 -5.59 33.10
C PRO A 425 -1.70 -4.54 32.01
N VAL A 426 -2.72 -3.71 32.14
CA VAL A 426 -3.07 -2.68 31.17
C VAL A 426 -2.64 -1.30 31.69
N ARG A 427 -1.85 -0.58 30.88
CA ARG A 427 -1.33 0.77 31.19
C ARG A 427 -2.31 1.88 30.78
N MET A 428 -2.97 1.74 29.63
CA MET A 428 -3.95 2.69 29.09
C MET A 428 -5.01 1.90 28.34
N ILE A 429 -6.22 2.46 28.30
CA ILE A 429 -7.32 2.00 27.45
C ILE A 429 -7.84 3.21 26.69
N SER A 430 -8.04 3.07 25.39
CA SER A 430 -8.68 4.06 24.54
C SER A 430 -9.88 3.46 23.84
N TYR A 431 -11.03 4.06 24.07
CA TYR A 431 -12.31 3.72 23.45
C TYR A 431 -13.15 4.98 23.30
N GLY A 432 -14.00 5.04 22.27
CA GLY A 432 -14.90 6.16 22.01
C GLY A 432 -14.36 7.21 21.05
N GLY A 433 -13.12 7.10 20.58
CA GLY A 433 -12.57 7.90 19.49
C GLY A 433 -12.98 7.36 18.11
N SER A 434 -13.29 6.07 18.04
CA SER A 434 -13.80 5.35 16.88
C SER A 434 -14.84 4.34 17.36
N ASN A 435 -15.86 4.07 16.52
CA ASN A 435 -16.84 3.02 16.78
C ASN A 435 -16.34 1.62 16.35
N TYR A 436 -15.11 1.54 15.85
CA TYR A 436 -14.57 0.33 15.24
C TYR A 436 -13.39 -0.28 15.98
N ASN A 437 -12.90 0.39 17.04
CA ASN A 437 -11.82 -0.15 17.85
C ASN A 437 -11.96 0.11 19.34
N ILE A 438 -11.30 -0.77 20.11
CA ILE A 438 -10.87 -0.53 21.49
C ILE A 438 -9.40 -0.90 21.59
N SER A 439 -8.57 -0.01 22.14
CA SER A 439 -7.12 -0.15 22.17
C SER A 439 -6.60 -0.21 23.61
N PHE A 440 -5.65 -1.12 23.85
CA PHE A 440 -4.99 -1.34 25.13
C PHE A 440 -3.50 -1.12 24.99
N LEU A 441 -2.91 -0.30 25.84
CA LEU A 441 -1.47 -0.18 25.95
C LEU A 441 -0.98 -1.12 27.06
N ILE A 442 -0.12 -2.05 26.70
CA ILE A 442 0.46 -3.07 27.58
C ILE A 442 1.98 -3.08 27.43
N ARG A 443 2.69 -3.86 28.26
CA ARG A 443 4.11 -4.14 28.04
C ARG A 443 4.29 -5.09 26.87
N GLU A 444 5.35 -4.92 26.10
CA GLU A 444 5.67 -5.76 24.95
C GLU A 444 5.86 -7.23 25.36
N GLU A 445 6.41 -7.49 26.55
CA GLU A 445 6.56 -8.86 27.09
C GLU A 445 5.22 -9.60 27.29
N ASP A 446 4.12 -8.89 27.49
CA ASP A 446 2.78 -9.43 27.65
C ASP A 446 2.02 -9.63 26.33
N LYS A 447 2.56 -9.17 25.20
CA LYS A 447 1.90 -9.19 23.89
C LYS A 447 1.38 -10.57 23.50
N LYS A 448 2.24 -11.59 23.55
CA LYS A 448 1.83 -12.95 23.16
C LYS A 448 0.68 -13.47 24.00
N ARG A 449 0.74 -13.26 25.32
CA ARG A 449 -0.33 -13.66 26.24
C ARG A 449 -1.65 -12.94 25.95
N ALA A 450 -1.59 -11.63 25.68
CA ALA A 450 -2.77 -10.84 25.35
C ALA A 450 -3.42 -11.31 24.04
N LEU A 451 -2.63 -11.46 22.96
CA LEU A 451 -3.12 -11.92 21.67
C LEU A 451 -3.73 -13.32 21.73
N GLN A 452 -3.09 -14.26 22.46
CA GLN A 452 -3.61 -15.61 22.65
C GLN A 452 -4.93 -15.60 23.43
N SER A 453 -4.98 -14.87 24.55
CA SER A 453 -6.20 -14.77 25.37
C SER A 453 -7.37 -14.14 24.62
N LEU A 454 -7.11 -13.08 23.85
CA LEU A 454 -8.13 -12.47 22.99
C LEU A 454 -8.60 -13.43 21.90
N SER A 455 -7.68 -14.19 21.28
CA SER A 455 -8.05 -15.20 20.28
C SER A 455 -8.97 -16.26 20.84
N ASP A 456 -8.61 -16.83 22.01
CA ASP A 456 -9.33 -17.93 22.64
C ASP A 456 -10.72 -17.49 23.16
N ASN A 457 -10.89 -16.24 23.54
CA ASN A 457 -12.16 -15.75 24.13
C ASN A 457 -13.09 -15.05 23.13
N LEU A 458 -12.54 -14.53 22.01
CA LEU A 458 -13.35 -13.75 21.06
C LEU A 458 -13.68 -14.53 19.79
N PHE A 459 -12.84 -15.51 19.38
CA PHE A 459 -12.95 -16.19 18.09
C PHE A 459 -13.07 -17.72 18.18
N SER A 460 -13.21 -18.30 19.39
CA SER A 460 -13.42 -19.75 19.60
C SER A 460 -14.86 -20.18 19.40
#